data_365765c7a17721580cad284a8f8c0a37
#
_entry.id   365765c7a17721580cad284a8f8c0a37
#
_cell.length_a   1.000
_cell.length_b   1.000
_cell.length_c   1.000
_cell.angle_alpha   90.00
_cell.angle_beta   90.00
_cell.angle_gamma   90.00
#
_symmetry.space_group_name_H-M   'P 1'
#
loop_
_entity.id
_entity.type
_entity.pdbx_description
1 polymer ?
#
loop_
_entity_poly.entity_id
_entity_poly.type
_entity_poly.pdbx_seq_one_letter_code
_entity_poly.pdbx_strand_id
1 'polypeptide(L)'
;MASVIFGNHSSVLVPRQDRENIRRFYRDVLGGKIMKTDPERDFIRLGEDFYVAFLYGDVADESEFLRSGRSVWLEIKSGNVEEMTRRILESGARKLDVPDPHLYFQAPGGQCLRLVGIDEDLSFYEGAGEGPNVAKVKEALRRL
;
A
#
# COMPACT_ATOMS: atom_id res chain seq x y z
N MET A 1 25.16 0.03 -22.56
CA MET A 1 23.90 0.79 -22.50
C MET A 1 23.56 1.03 -21.03
N ALA A 2 23.31 2.28 -20.67
CA ALA A 2 22.86 2.59 -19.31
C ALA A 2 21.44 2.06 -19.09
N SER A 3 21.19 1.47 -17.94
CA SER A 3 19.88 1.03 -17.50
C SER A 3 19.54 1.64 -16.13
N VAL A 4 18.27 1.66 -15.77
CA VAL A 4 17.81 2.12 -14.48
C VAL A 4 17.19 0.97 -13.70
N ILE A 5 17.28 1.04 -12.38
CA ILE A 5 16.57 0.17 -11.45
C ILE A 5 15.81 1.05 -10.46
N PHE A 6 14.75 0.52 -9.85
CA PHE A 6 14.10 1.23 -8.76
C PHE A 6 15.01 1.35 -7.55
N GLY A 7 14.89 2.49 -6.85
CA GLY A 7 15.52 2.68 -5.55
C GLY A 7 14.85 1.81 -4.47
N ASN A 8 15.22 2.07 -3.23
CA ASN A 8 14.78 1.28 -2.08
C ASN A 8 13.60 1.88 -1.32
N HIS A 9 12.96 2.93 -1.80
CA HIS A 9 11.85 3.55 -1.09
C HIS A 9 10.85 4.21 -2.02
N SER A 10 9.65 4.42 -1.49
CA SER A 10 8.64 5.34 -2.00
C SER A 10 8.34 6.41 -0.96
N SER A 11 7.84 7.57 -1.39
CA SER A 11 7.42 8.64 -0.51
C SER A 11 5.93 8.92 -0.69
N VAL A 12 5.22 9.11 0.42
CA VAL A 12 3.81 9.45 0.45
C VAL A 12 3.63 10.73 1.26
N LEU A 13 3.00 11.73 0.65
CA LEU A 13 2.64 12.96 1.34
C LEU A 13 1.26 12.77 1.99
N VAL A 14 1.18 12.93 3.30
CA VAL A 14 0.03 12.55 4.11
C VAL A 14 -0.37 13.66 5.10
N PRO A 15 -1.65 13.72 5.54
CA PRO A 15 -2.07 14.67 6.54
C PRO A 15 -1.34 14.47 7.88
N ARG A 16 -0.97 15.57 8.54
CA ARG A 16 -0.27 15.54 9.85
C ARG A 16 -1.04 14.80 10.92
N GLN A 17 -2.35 14.91 10.95
CA GLN A 17 -3.20 14.26 11.93
C GLN A 17 -3.21 12.72 11.82
N ASP A 18 -2.80 12.17 10.69
CA ASP A 18 -2.81 10.72 10.46
C ASP A 18 -1.56 10.01 10.99
N ARG A 19 -0.57 10.75 11.49
CA ARG A 19 0.75 10.23 11.88
C ARG A 19 0.70 9.03 12.80
N GLU A 20 -0.04 9.12 13.90
CA GLU A 20 -0.11 8.02 14.86
C GLU A 20 -0.87 6.80 14.32
N ASN A 21 -1.89 7.01 13.51
CA ASN A 21 -2.62 5.93 12.83
C ASN A 21 -1.73 5.22 11.82
N ILE A 22 -0.93 5.97 11.05
CA ILE A 22 0.04 5.43 10.10
C ILE A 22 1.10 4.60 10.82
N ARG A 23 1.69 5.12 11.88
CA ARG A 23 2.70 4.41 12.69
C ARG A 23 2.15 3.10 13.25
N ARG A 24 0.97 3.15 13.86
CA ARG A 24 0.31 1.96 14.42
C ARG A 24 0.06 0.92 13.34
N PHE A 25 -0.48 1.33 12.21
CA PHE A 25 -0.80 0.40 11.13
C PHE A 25 0.47 -0.26 10.56
N TYR A 26 1.44 0.52 10.11
CA TYR A 26 2.63 -0.02 9.45
C TYR A 26 3.54 -0.80 10.41
N ARG A 27 3.66 -0.37 11.65
CA ARG A 27 4.46 -1.07 12.67
C ARG A 27 3.72 -2.25 13.29
N ASP A 28 2.52 -2.03 13.83
CA ASP A 28 1.86 -3.01 14.70
C ASP A 28 1.02 -4.01 13.89
N VAL A 29 0.46 -3.62 12.75
CA VAL A 29 -0.33 -4.51 11.89
C VAL A 29 0.56 -5.18 10.85
N LEU A 30 1.36 -4.42 10.09
CA LEU A 30 2.19 -4.95 9.00
C LEU A 30 3.57 -5.45 9.47
N GLY A 31 3.99 -5.17 10.70
CA GLY A 31 5.28 -5.61 11.22
C GLY A 31 6.48 -4.79 10.74
N GLY A 32 6.24 -3.58 10.25
CA GLY A 32 7.29 -2.67 9.81
C GLY A 32 8.11 -2.12 10.97
N LYS A 33 9.27 -1.56 10.66
CA LYS A 33 10.16 -0.91 11.64
C LYS A 33 10.32 0.56 11.31
N ILE A 34 10.07 1.43 12.30
CA ILE A 34 10.35 2.86 12.18
C ILE A 34 11.86 3.03 12.29
N MET A 35 12.51 3.39 11.18
CA MET A 35 13.96 3.48 11.10
C MET A 35 14.49 4.88 11.39
N LYS A 36 13.72 5.88 11.02
CA LYS A 36 14.04 7.28 11.25
C LYS A 36 12.77 8.07 11.41
N THR A 37 12.76 9.01 12.31
CA THR A 37 11.66 9.93 12.56
C THR A 37 12.19 11.32 12.85
N ASP A 38 11.50 12.33 12.34
CA ASP A 38 11.69 13.73 12.69
C ASP A 38 10.33 14.45 12.65
N PRO A 39 10.22 15.75 13.00
CA PRO A 39 8.93 16.44 13.04
C PRO A 39 8.13 16.40 11.73
N GLU A 40 8.80 16.26 10.58
CA GLU A 40 8.18 16.35 9.27
C GLU A 40 7.98 14.99 8.59
N ARG A 41 8.58 13.90 9.12
CA ARG A 41 8.56 12.61 8.41
C ARG A 41 8.83 11.41 9.29
N ASP A 42 8.40 10.25 8.78
CA ASP A 42 8.77 8.92 9.27
C ASP A 42 9.27 8.06 8.10
N PHE A 43 10.33 7.29 8.33
CA PHE A 43 10.80 6.25 7.44
C PHE A 43 10.50 4.89 8.04
N ILE A 44 9.67 4.11 7.40
CA ILE A 44 9.27 2.79 7.89
C ILE A 44 9.77 1.72 6.91
N ARG A 45 10.59 0.79 7.41
CA ARG A 45 11.06 -0.35 6.63
C ARG A 45 10.02 -1.47 6.67
N LEU A 46 9.66 -1.97 5.49
CA LEU A 46 8.84 -3.17 5.30
C LEU A 46 9.70 -4.26 4.66
N GLY A 47 9.86 -5.38 5.36
CA GLY A 47 10.78 -6.44 4.92
C GLY A 47 12.24 -6.06 5.11
N GLU A 48 13.10 -6.53 4.21
CA GLU A 48 14.56 -6.35 4.34
C GLU A 48 15.06 -5.06 3.70
N ASP A 49 14.56 -4.70 2.51
CA ASP A 49 15.21 -3.74 1.64
C ASP A 49 14.31 -2.58 1.18
N PHE A 50 13.05 -2.52 1.58
CA PHE A 50 12.13 -1.49 1.10
C PHE A 50 11.61 -0.59 2.22
N TYR A 51 11.60 0.71 1.96
CA TYR A 51 11.18 1.76 2.89
C TYR A 51 10.00 2.54 2.33
N VAL A 52 9.07 2.92 3.19
CA VAL A 52 8.06 3.93 2.88
C VAL A 52 8.36 5.17 3.70
N ALA A 53 8.56 6.29 3.02
CA ALA A 53 8.74 7.59 3.66
C ALA A 53 7.39 8.32 3.71
N PHE A 54 6.89 8.59 4.91
CA PHE A 54 5.70 9.40 5.13
C PHE A 54 6.12 10.84 5.42
N LEU A 55 5.71 11.74 4.54
CA LEU A 55 5.95 13.18 4.68
C LEU A 55 4.65 13.83 5.15
N TYR A 56 4.68 14.49 6.30
CA TYR A 56 3.49 15.05 6.94
C TYR A 56 3.27 16.51 6.55
N GLY A 57 2.07 16.85 6.08
CA GLY A 57 1.77 18.20 5.65
C GLY A 57 0.27 18.46 5.45
N ASP A 58 -0.04 19.62 4.90
CA ASP A 58 -1.40 20.01 4.50
C ASP A 58 -1.69 19.46 3.11
N VAL A 59 -2.33 18.31 3.06
CA VAL A 59 -2.61 17.59 1.84
C VAL A 59 -4.02 17.01 1.85
N ALA A 60 -4.45 16.50 0.71
CA ALA A 60 -5.73 15.85 0.54
C ALA A 60 -5.96 14.73 1.56
N ASP A 61 -7.19 14.60 2.02
CA ASP A 61 -7.60 13.49 2.88
C ASP A 61 -7.61 12.14 2.12
N GLU A 62 -7.79 11.05 2.86
CA GLU A 62 -7.79 9.69 2.29
C GLU A 62 -8.81 9.50 1.17
N SER A 63 -10.00 10.06 1.32
CA SER A 63 -11.08 9.94 0.33
C SER A 63 -10.76 10.71 -0.95
N GLU A 64 -10.21 11.90 -0.83
CA GLU A 64 -9.79 12.71 -1.97
C GLU A 64 -8.59 12.08 -2.68
N PHE A 65 -7.62 11.54 -1.93
CA PHE A 65 -6.49 10.79 -2.46
C PHE A 65 -6.97 9.61 -3.32
N LEU A 66 -7.93 8.84 -2.80
CA LEU A 66 -8.50 7.70 -3.51
C LEU A 66 -9.23 8.11 -4.80
N ARG A 67 -10.01 9.20 -4.75
CA ARG A 67 -10.77 9.70 -5.90
C ARG A 67 -9.91 10.35 -6.98
N SER A 68 -8.75 10.86 -6.63
CA SER A 68 -7.89 11.58 -7.58
C SER A 68 -7.38 10.71 -8.74
N GLY A 69 -7.42 9.38 -8.57
CA GLY A 69 -6.91 8.42 -9.55
C GLY A 69 -5.40 8.50 -9.79
N ARG A 70 -4.69 9.22 -8.93
CA ARG A 70 -3.24 9.41 -9.00
C ARG A 70 -2.47 8.52 -8.03
N SER A 71 -3.20 7.67 -7.31
CA SER A 71 -2.62 6.79 -6.31
C SER A 71 -1.72 5.74 -6.95
N VAL A 72 -0.53 5.62 -6.45
CA VAL A 72 0.33 4.46 -6.72
C VAL A 72 -0.12 3.32 -5.81
N TRP A 73 -0.41 2.18 -6.41
CA TRP A 73 -0.74 0.97 -5.67
C TRP A 73 0.54 0.21 -5.37
N LEU A 74 0.75 -0.09 -4.10
CA LEU A 74 1.87 -0.90 -3.68
C LEU A 74 1.41 -2.32 -3.39
N GLU A 75 2.21 -3.29 -3.81
CA GLU A 75 1.97 -4.68 -3.48
C GLU A 75 2.78 -5.06 -2.24
N ILE A 76 2.12 -5.75 -1.30
CA ILE A 76 2.76 -6.35 -0.13
C ILE A 76 2.56 -7.86 -0.15
N LYS A 77 3.53 -8.59 0.35
CA LYS A 77 3.53 -10.05 0.40
C LYS A 77 3.47 -10.55 1.83
N SER A 78 2.72 -11.63 2.05
CA SER A 78 2.67 -12.31 3.34
C SER A 78 2.84 -13.82 3.18
N GLY A 79 3.56 -14.43 4.10
CA GLY A 79 3.63 -15.90 4.21
C GLY A 79 2.34 -16.51 4.74
N ASN A 80 1.43 -15.69 5.31
CA ASN A 80 0.10 -16.11 5.75
C ASN A 80 -0.92 -15.05 5.38
N VAL A 81 -1.49 -15.18 4.18
CA VAL A 81 -2.46 -14.22 3.62
C VAL A 81 -3.74 -14.16 4.45
N GLU A 82 -4.24 -15.30 4.93
CA GLU A 82 -5.48 -15.35 5.71
C GLU A 82 -5.34 -14.57 7.03
N GLU A 83 -4.30 -14.84 7.78
CA GLU A 83 -4.03 -14.15 9.05
C GLU A 83 -3.77 -12.66 8.83
N MET A 84 -3.00 -12.30 7.81
CA MET A 84 -2.72 -10.89 7.53
C MET A 84 -3.98 -10.15 7.07
N THR A 85 -4.82 -10.77 6.24
CA THR A 85 -6.14 -10.23 5.86
C THR A 85 -6.98 -9.91 7.09
N ARG A 86 -7.09 -10.87 8.02
CA ARG A 86 -7.83 -10.69 9.26
C ARG A 86 -7.30 -9.49 10.06
N ARG A 87 -5.99 -9.41 10.27
CA ARG A 87 -5.35 -8.32 11.02
C ARG A 87 -5.57 -6.95 10.37
N ILE A 88 -5.44 -6.88 9.05
CA ILE A 88 -5.65 -5.64 8.30
C ILE A 88 -7.11 -5.15 8.46
N LEU A 89 -8.08 -6.05 8.28
CA LEU A 89 -9.50 -5.68 8.38
C LEU A 89 -9.90 -5.34 9.82
N GLU A 90 -9.40 -6.07 10.81
CA GLU A 90 -9.64 -5.77 12.23
C GLU A 90 -9.01 -4.43 12.67
N SER A 91 -7.96 -3.98 12.01
CA SER A 91 -7.37 -2.66 12.27
C SER A 91 -8.26 -1.49 11.84
N GLY A 92 -9.31 -1.75 11.06
CA GLY A 92 -10.19 -0.72 10.51
C GLY A 92 -9.73 -0.16 9.16
N ALA A 93 -8.73 -0.76 8.52
CA ALA A 93 -8.34 -0.37 7.16
C ALA A 93 -9.50 -0.56 6.19
N ARG A 94 -9.68 0.39 5.28
CA ARG A 94 -10.78 0.40 4.33
C ARG A 94 -10.57 -0.63 3.23
N LYS A 95 -11.40 -1.67 3.21
CA LYS A 95 -11.43 -2.62 2.09
C LYS A 95 -11.95 -1.93 0.83
N LEU A 96 -11.29 -2.17 -0.29
CA LEU A 96 -11.70 -1.69 -1.60
C LEU A 96 -12.31 -2.83 -2.41
N ASP A 97 -13.47 -2.57 -2.99
CA ASP A 97 -14.18 -3.56 -3.81
C ASP A 97 -13.64 -3.55 -5.24
N VAL A 98 -12.61 -4.32 -5.45
CA VAL A 98 -11.94 -4.48 -6.74
C VAL A 98 -12.24 -5.89 -7.27
N PRO A 99 -12.59 -6.06 -8.56
CA PRO A 99 -12.90 -7.37 -9.13
C PRO A 99 -11.64 -8.22 -9.38
N ASP A 100 -10.99 -8.56 -8.31
CA ASP A 100 -9.77 -9.37 -8.21
C ASP A 100 -9.88 -10.16 -6.90
N PRO A 101 -9.49 -11.43 -6.83
CA PRO A 101 -9.62 -12.25 -5.63
C PRO A 101 -8.73 -11.81 -4.47
N HIS A 102 -7.71 -10.98 -4.71
CA HIS A 102 -6.83 -10.49 -3.66
C HIS A 102 -7.48 -9.39 -2.82
N LEU A 103 -6.95 -9.17 -1.62
CA LEU A 103 -7.36 -8.05 -0.78
C LEU A 103 -6.73 -6.75 -1.29
N TYR A 104 -7.59 -5.80 -1.65
CA TYR A 104 -7.23 -4.41 -1.89
C TYR A 104 -7.76 -3.57 -0.75
N PHE A 105 -6.95 -2.67 -0.23
CA PHE A 105 -7.34 -1.82 0.89
C PHE A 105 -6.60 -0.49 0.88
N GLN A 106 -7.20 0.49 1.54
CA GLN A 106 -6.58 1.78 1.81
C GLN A 106 -6.07 1.79 3.24
N ALA A 107 -4.76 1.95 3.40
CA ALA A 107 -4.11 2.11 4.69
C ALA A 107 -4.33 3.51 5.27
N PRO A 108 -4.17 3.71 6.60
CA PRO A 108 -4.13 5.04 7.19
C PRO A 108 -3.12 5.95 6.49
N GLY A 109 -3.52 7.19 6.20
CA GLY A 109 -2.76 8.13 5.38
C GLY A 109 -3.09 8.08 3.89
N GLY A 110 -3.88 7.09 3.44
CA GLY A 110 -4.45 7.04 2.10
C GLY A 110 -3.78 6.09 1.13
N GLN A 111 -2.61 5.52 1.44
CA GLN A 111 -1.92 4.61 0.52
C GLN A 111 -2.77 3.37 0.23
N CYS A 112 -3.00 3.09 -1.03
CA CYS A 112 -3.67 1.88 -1.47
C CYS A 112 -2.66 0.73 -1.60
N LEU A 113 -3.04 -0.44 -1.10
CA LEU A 113 -2.20 -1.63 -1.05
C LEU A 113 -2.97 -2.85 -1.56
N ARG A 114 -2.22 -3.79 -2.13
CA ARG A 114 -2.70 -5.11 -2.53
C ARG A 114 -1.90 -6.18 -1.78
N LEU A 115 -2.59 -7.13 -1.18
CA LEU A 115 -1.96 -8.23 -0.44
C LEU A 115 -1.92 -9.49 -1.32
N VAL A 116 -0.72 -10.08 -1.44
CA VAL A 116 -0.51 -11.36 -2.13
C VAL A 116 0.27 -12.34 -1.26
N GLY A 117 0.25 -13.62 -1.61
CA GLY A 117 1.07 -14.65 -0.98
C GLY A 117 2.55 -14.51 -1.36
N ILE A 118 3.44 -14.82 -0.41
CA ILE A 118 4.89 -14.73 -0.67
C ILE A 118 5.34 -15.70 -1.77
N ASP A 119 4.65 -16.84 -1.88
CA ASP A 119 4.93 -17.89 -2.88
C ASP A 119 3.95 -17.87 -4.07
N GLU A 120 3.13 -16.82 -4.17
CA GLU A 120 2.17 -16.72 -5.26
C GLU A 120 2.88 -16.53 -6.60
N ASP A 121 2.35 -17.20 -7.64
CA ASP A 121 2.85 -17.04 -9.00
C ASP A 121 2.48 -15.65 -9.54
N LEU A 122 3.48 -14.81 -9.68
CA LEU A 122 3.37 -13.46 -10.24
C LEU A 122 3.94 -13.37 -11.66
N SER A 123 4.16 -14.50 -12.33
CA SER A 123 4.75 -14.58 -13.67
C SER A 123 3.97 -13.78 -14.72
N PHE A 124 2.68 -13.53 -14.49
CA PHE A 124 1.89 -12.62 -15.30
C PHE A 124 2.56 -11.25 -15.45
N TYR A 125 3.12 -10.70 -14.37
CA TYR A 125 3.81 -9.39 -14.39
C TYR A 125 5.17 -9.45 -15.08
N GLU A 126 5.65 -10.64 -15.38
CA GLU A 126 6.85 -10.92 -16.17
C GLU A 126 6.52 -11.18 -17.65
N GLY A 127 5.26 -10.97 -18.03
CA GLY A 127 4.79 -11.13 -19.41
C GLY A 127 4.19 -12.50 -19.77
N ALA A 128 3.89 -13.34 -18.75
CA ALA A 128 3.25 -14.63 -18.95
C ALA A 128 1.77 -14.64 -18.54
N GLY A 129 0.94 -15.36 -19.28
CA GLY A 129 -0.47 -15.59 -18.94
C GLY A 129 -1.39 -14.37 -19.12
N GLU A 130 -2.58 -14.48 -18.55
CA GLU A 130 -3.60 -13.43 -18.56
C GLU A 130 -3.77 -12.87 -17.15
N GLY A 131 -3.79 -11.55 -17.04
CA GLY A 131 -3.97 -10.85 -15.77
C GLY A 131 -5.40 -10.39 -15.51
N PRO A 132 -5.59 -9.59 -14.47
CA PRO A 132 -6.89 -9.03 -14.15
C PRO A 132 -7.41 -8.14 -15.29
N ASN A 133 -8.73 -8.09 -15.43
CA ASN A 133 -9.38 -7.20 -16.40
C ASN A 133 -9.24 -5.74 -15.94
N VAL A 134 -8.28 -5.04 -16.52
CA VAL A 134 -7.94 -3.66 -16.15
C VAL A 134 -9.12 -2.70 -16.34
N ALA A 135 -9.97 -2.91 -17.36
CA ALA A 135 -11.13 -2.06 -17.58
C ALA A 135 -12.14 -2.18 -16.43
N LYS A 136 -12.40 -3.40 -15.96
CA LYS A 136 -13.27 -3.63 -14.79
C LYS A 136 -12.70 -3.08 -13.50
N VAL A 137 -11.39 -3.20 -13.31
CA VAL A 137 -10.70 -2.62 -12.15
C VAL A 137 -10.84 -1.09 -12.14
N LYS A 138 -10.57 -0.45 -13.29
CA LYS A 138 -10.73 1.00 -13.41
C LYS A 138 -12.17 1.46 -13.18
N GLU A 139 -13.14 0.72 -13.66
CA GLU A 139 -14.55 1.02 -13.42
C GLU A 139 -14.92 0.92 -11.95
N ALA A 140 -14.47 -0.14 -11.26
CA ALA A 140 -14.70 -0.32 -9.84
C ALA A 140 -14.09 0.84 -9.02
N LEU A 141 -12.87 1.26 -9.34
CA LEU A 141 -12.19 2.37 -8.66
C LEU A 141 -12.91 3.72 -8.82
N ARG A 142 -13.60 3.95 -9.95
CA ARG A 142 -14.38 5.17 -10.16
C ARG A 142 -15.62 5.27 -9.30
N ARG A 143 -16.10 4.14 -8.77
CA ARG A 143 -17.30 4.06 -7.91
C ARG A 143 -16.99 4.24 -6.43
N LEU A 144 -15.73 4.25 -6.05
CA LEU A 144 -15.26 4.45 -4.68
C LEU A 144 -15.16 5.94 -4.32
#